data_e94c91ebfc6a3998bce7b4f71db77723
#
_entry.id   e94c91ebfc6a3998bce7b4f71db77723
#
_cell.length_a   1.000
_cell.length_b   1.000
_cell.length_c   1.000
_cell.angle_alpha   90.00
_cell.angle_beta   90.00
_cell.angle_gamma   90.00
#
_symmetry.space_group_name_H-M   'P 1'
#
loop_
_entity.id
_entity.type
_entity.pdbx_description
1 polymer ?
#
loop_
_entity_poly.entity_id
_entity_poly.type
_entity_poly.pdbx_seq_one_letter_code
_entity_poly.pdbx_strand_id
1 'polypeptide(L)'
;MKSNRVLITLFTFVIVAAMLAGCGPAATATQAPAAPAATQAPAAPAAPAATQAPAASSGKIKVGLSFSDFATERWQREAAQMTQLLQAKGYQVEVQEADHDVKLQNDQIDNMVAGGVKGLIVIAEDGAAAATSVDAATKAGVKVIAYDRLIKTSTISAYLSFDNVEVGKQEALGVMTALGLPGSTKWTKANPAKVVMSGGSPTDNNAVLVRQGQMSVVQPYIDSGVIKVVADQWVDNWDPANAEKMMENILTAQKNKIDAVVASNDGTALGELQAMKAQGLAGKVPISGQDATADGCNSIVRGEQTVTVFKDTRLLAPKAVDMIDALIKGQTITGLQSFDMVTLTGDKTLTGSIQAAFLPVVQVTQANVYDVVVKSGFQTYADVYRDIPAAKLPPTLTP
;
A
#
# COMPACT_ATOMS: atom_id res chain seq x y z
N MET A 1 -26.03 -36.39 39.72
CA MET A 1 -27.52 -36.15 39.86
C MET A 1 -27.89 -34.99 38.97
N LYS A 2 -28.82 -35.23 38.00
CA LYS A 2 -29.66 -34.32 37.18
C LYS A 2 -28.87 -33.36 36.24
N SER A 3 -28.66 -33.61 34.95
CA SER A 3 -29.60 -33.79 33.81
C SER A 3 -30.60 -32.67 33.62
N ASN A 4 -30.42 -31.88 32.55
CA ASN A 4 -31.49 -31.35 31.69
C ASN A 4 -30.89 -30.94 30.33
N ARG A 5 -31.11 -31.61 29.40
CA ARG A 5 -31.78 -31.85 28.10
C ARG A 5 -32.43 -30.59 27.51
N VAL A 6 -31.86 -30.16 26.36
CA VAL A 6 -32.45 -30.17 24.99
C VAL A 6 -33.68 -29.30 24.76
N LEU A 7 -33.61 -28.37 23.82
CA LEU A 7 -34.70 -28.21 22.83
C LEU A 7 -34.12 -27.73 21.48
N ILE A 8 -34.13 -28.64 20.52
CA ILE A 8 -33.99 -28.43 19.08
C ILE A 8 -35.36 -28.04 18.56
N THR A 9 -35.48 -26.96 17.81
CA THR A 9 -36.71 -26.72 17.02
C THR A 9 -36.35 -26.64 15.55
N LEU A 10 -36.68 -27.71 14.83
CA LEU A 10 -36.83 -27.77 13.37
C LEU A 10 -37.94 -26.81 12.93
N PHE A 11 -37.71 -26.04 11.88
CA PHE A 11 -38.78 -25.47 11.08
C PHE A 11 -38.73 -26.10 9.68
N THR A 12 -39.79 -26.83 9.39
CA THR A 12 -40.04 -27.65 8.19
C THR A 12 -40.65 -26.79 7.09
N PHE A 13 -40.25 -27.07 5.86
CA PHE A 13 -40.80 -26.65 4.58
C PHE A 13 -42.32 -26.81 4.46
N VAL A 14 -42.96 -25.86 3.78
CA VAL A 14 -44.24 -26.10 3.06
C VAL A 14 -44.10 -25.58 1.63
N ILE A 15 -44.10 -26.55 0.68
CA ILE A 15 -44.29 -26.36 -0.74
C ILE A 15 -45.81 -26.44 -1.00
N VAL A 16 -46.33 -25.45 -1.73
CA VAL A 16 -47.68 -25.60 -2.36
C VAL A 16 -47.53 -25.34 -3.86
N ALA A 17 -47.73 -26.41 -4.61
CA ALA A 17 -47.96 -26.41 -6.04
C ALA A 17 -49.43 -26.13 -6.33
N ALA A 18 -49.74 -25.31 -7.31
CA ALA A 18 -51.06 -25.22 -7.93
C ALA A 18 -50.93 -25.29 -9.45
N MET A 19 -51.59 -26.29 -9.97
CA MET A 19 -51.66 -26.71 -11.38
C MET A 19 -52.82 -26.05 -12.15
N LEU A 20 -52.63 -25.98 -13.49
CA LEU A 20 -53.62 -26.25 -14.57
C LEU A 20 -54.77 -25.21 -14.74
N ALA A 21 -55.21 -24.82 -15.89
CA ALA A 21 -55.30 -25.39 -17.23
C ALA A 21 -55.86 -24.30 -18.19
N GLY A 22 -55.71 -24.45 -19.48
CA GLY A 22 -56.41 -23.65 -20.47
C GLY A 22 -55.93 -23.89 -21.90
N CYS A 23 -56.35 -25.03 -22.51
CA CYS A 23 -56.26 -25.29 -23.94
C CYS A 23 -57.36 -24.57 -24.70
N GLY A 24 -57.01 -23.98 -25.87
CA GLY A 24 -57.97 -23.62 -26.94
C GLY A 24 -57.21 -23.35 -28.25
N PRO A 25 -57.56 -24.07 -29.37
CA PRO A 25 -56.82 -23.92 -30.62
C PRO A 25 -57.35 -22.77 -31.46
N ALA A 26 -56.48 -21.90 -31.96
CA ALA A 26 -56.81 -20.90 -32.96
C ALA A 26 -56.47 -21.39 -34.38
N ALA A 27 -57.42 -21.15 -35.28
CA ALA A 27 -57.49 -21.65 -36.64
C ALA A 27 -56.38 -21.14 -37.55
N THR A 28 -55.91 -22.01 -38.42
CA THR A 28 -54.97 -21.78 -39.53
C THR A 28 -55.67 -21.00 -40.66
N ALA A 29 -55.18 -19.81 -40.99
CA ALA A 29 -55.53 -19.11 -42.22
C ALA A 29 -54.49 -19.46 -43.31
N THR A 30 -54.96 -20.09 -44.36
CA THR A 30 -54.20 -20.46 -45.57
C THR A 30 -53.98 -19.21 -46.43
N GLN A 31 -52.75 -18.80 -46.63
CA GLN A 31 -52.37 -17.78 -47.61
C GLN A 31 -52.08 -18.41 -49.00
N ALA A 32 -52.63 -17.75 -50.02
CA ALA A 32 -52.44 -18.11 -51.42
C ALA A 32 -51.01 -17.82 -51.91
N PRO A 33 -50.52 -18.51 -52.98
CA PRO A 33 -49.16 -18.37 -53.49
C PRO A 33 -48.96 -17.03 -54.22
N ALA A 34 -47.85 -16.34 -53.90
CA ALA A 34 -47.45 -15.13 -54.57
C ALA A 34 -46.74 -15.47 -55.91
N ALA A 35 -46.97 -14.64 -56.92
CA ALA A 35 -46.38 -14.73 -58.28
C ALA A 35 -44.86 -14.50 -58.26
N PRO A 36 -44.11 -15.02 -59.25
CA PRO A 36 -42.65 -14.94 -59.31
C PRO A 36 -42.16 -13.51 -59.59
N ALA A 37 -41.23 -13.01 -58.78
CA ALA A 37 -40.61 -11.72 -58.97
C ALA A 37 -39.59 -11.74 -60.10
N ALA A 38 -39.58 -10.69 -60.90
CA ALA A 38 -38.66 -10.48 -62.02
C ALA A 38 -37.17 -10.41 -61.53
N THR A 39 -36.34 -11.12 -62.29
CA THR A 39 -34.87 -11.16 -62.09
C THR A 39 -34.28 -9.77 -62.40
N GLN A 40 -33.71 -9.10 -61.37
CA GLN A 40 -32.89 -7.91 -61.57
C GLN A 40 -31.44 -8.29 -61.99
N ALA A 41 -30.91 -7.56 -62.92
CA ALA A 41 -29.50 -7.71 -63.40
C ALA A 41 -28.50 -7.41 -62.29
N PRO A 42 -27.28 -8.01 -62.33
CA PRO A 42 -26.27 -7.79 -61.30
C PRO A 42 -25.77 -6.38 -61.28
N ALA A 43 -25.80 -5.75 -60.11
CA ALA A 43 -25.20 -4.43 -59.87
C ALA A 43 -23.67 -4.51 -59.91
N ALA A 44 -23.04 -3.52 -60.53
CA ALA A 44 -21.59 -3.39 -60.57
C ALA A 44 -20.97 -3.32 -59.18
N PRO A 45 -19.69 -3.80 -58.99
CA PRO A 45 -19.04 -3.79 -57.68
C PRO A 45 -18.86 -2.34 -57.19
N ALA A 46 -19.36 -2.05 -55.98
CA ALA A 46 -19.12 -0.77 -55.32
C ALA A 46 -17.61 -0.63 -55.00
N ALA A 47 -17.06 0.55 -55.29
CA ALA A 47 -15.70 0.91 -54.91
C ALA A 47 -15.51 0.76 -53.38
N PRO A 48 -14.29 0.38 -52.90
CA PRO A 48 -14.05 0.24 -51.48
C PRO A 48 -14.29 1.58 -50.78
N ALA A 49 -15.14 1.56 -49.76
CA ALA A 49 -15.35 2.72 -48.89
C ALA A 49 -14.02 3.08 -48.25
N ALA A 50 -13.60 4.33 -48.42
CA ALA A 50 -12.43 4.87 -47.74
C ALA A 50 -12.63 4.65 -46.22
N THR A 51 -11.73 3.89 -45.60
CA THR A 51 -11.68 3.69 -44.14
C THR A 51 -11.50 5.08 -43.51
N GLN A 52 -12.54 5.63 -42.93
CA GLN A 52 -12.44 6.85 -42.16
C GLN A 52 -11.48 6.55 -40.98
N ALA A 53 -10.42 7.35 -40.89
CA ALA A 53 -9.58 7.36 -39.70
C ALA A 53 -10.48 7.60 -38.46
N PRO A 54 -10.20 6.91 -37.32
CA PRO A 54 -10.98 7.12 -36.12
C PRO A 54 -11.03 8.61 -35.79
N ALA A 55 -12.23 9.18 -35.70
CA ALA A 55 -12.40 10.55 -35.24
C ALA A 55 -11.70 10.71 -33.89
N ALA A 56 -10.76 11.65 -33.82
CA ALA A 56 -10.10 11.99 -32.56
C ALA A 56 -11.20 12.34 -31.54
N SER A 57 -11.35 11.52 -30.53
CA SER A 57 -12.29 11.76 -29.44
C SER A 57 -11.88 13.08 -28.78
N SER A 58 -12.73 14.09 -28.82
CA SER A 58 -12.56 15.39 -28.15
C SER A 58 -12.70 15.30 -26.63
N GLY A 59 -12.50 14.10 -26.06
CA GLY A 59 -12.54 13.83 -24.65
C GLY A 59 -11.23 14.19 -23.94
N LYS A 60 -11.33 14.57 -22.66
CA LYS A 60 -10.16 14.77 -21.82
C LYS A 60 -9.32 13.51 -21.76
N ILE A 61 -7.99 13.66 -21.75
CA ILE A 61 -7.06 12.54 -21.54
C ILE A 61 -7.32 11.93 -20.16
N LYS A 62 -7.42 10.59 -20.09
CA LYS A 62 -7.67 9.86 -18.84
C LYS A 62 -6.37 9.43 -18.18
N VAL A 63 -6.32 9.55 -16.86
CA VAL A 63 -5.25 9.01 -15.99
C VAL A 63 -5.90 8.14 -14.94
N GLY A 64 -5.39 6.92 -14.75
CA GLY A 64 -5.81 5.99 -13.71
C GLY A 64 -4.91 6.07 -12.48
N LEU A 65 -5.53 5.98 -11.32
CA LEU A 65 -4.88 5.81 -10.03
C LEU A 65 -5.33 4.46 -9.48
N SER A 66 -4.38 3.54 -9.24
CA SER A 66 -4.65 2.22 -8.70
C SER A 66 -4.00 2.07 -7.33
N PHE A 67 -4.82 1.91 -6.31
CA PHE A 67 -4.39 1.75 -4.92
C PHE A 67 -4.57 0.30 -4.46
N SER A 68 -3.64 -0.18 -3.64
CA SER A 68 -3.71 -1.49 -3.00
C SER A 68 -4.90 -1.60 -2.06
N ASP A 69 -5.11 -0.53 -1.28
CA ASP A 69 -6.10 -0.47 -0.21
C ASP A 69 -6.36 0.99 0.20
N PHE A 70 -7.40 1.21 1.01
CA PHE A 70 -7.64 2.44 1.74
C PHE A 70 -7.67 2.25 3.27
N ALA A 71 -7.27 1.08 3.76
CA ALA A 71 -7.05 0.84 5.18
C ALA A 71 -5.76 1.52 5.67
N THR A 72 -4.76 1.62 4.81
CA THR A 72 -3.53 2.40 5.07
C THR A 72 -3.85 3.89 5.09
N GLU A 73 -3.69 4.55 6.24
CA GLU A 73 -4.14 5.93 6.52
C GLU A 73 -3.79 6.93 5.41
N ARG A 74 -2.57 6.87 4.87
CA ARG A 74 -2.07 7.86 3.92
C ARG A 74 -2.72 7.77 2.53
N TRP A 75 -3.18 6.59 2.09
CA TRP A 75 -3.60 6.37 0.70
C TRP A 75 -4.82 7.20 0.29
N GLN A 76 -5.82 7.33 1.16
CA GLN A 76 -7.00 8.15 0.88
C GLN A 76 -6.63 9.62 0.66
N ARG A 77 -5.73 10.15 1.49
CA ARG A 77 -5.26 11.54 1.39
C ARG A 77 -4.46 11.77 0.11
N GLU A 78 -3.57 10.84 -0.23
CA GLU A 78 -2.75 10.92 -1.45
C GLU A 78 -3.59 10.75 -2.72
N ALA A 79 -4.59 9.86 -2.72
CA ALA A 79 -5.56 9.72 -3.81
C ALA A 79 -6.32 11.01 -4.07
N ALA A 80 -6.83 11.65 -3.01
CA ALA A 80 -7.53 12.92 -3.11
C ALA A 80 -6.61 14.03 -3.66
N GLN A 81 -5.39 14.14 -3.16
CA GLN A 81 -4.41 15.13 -3.61
C GLN A 81 -4.02 14.93 -5.08
N MET A 82 -3.68 13.70 -5.49
CA MET A 82 -3.35 13.40 -6.89
C MET A 82 -4.53 13.68 -7.82
N THR A 83 -5.75 13.30 -7.41
CA THR A 83 -6.97 13.55 -8.18
C THR A 83 -7.16 15.05 -8.43
N GLN A 84 -7.06 15.87 -7.38
CA GLN A 84 -7.19 17.32 -7.49
C GLN A 84 -6.13 17.91 -8.44
N LEU A 85 -4.87 17.52 -8.27
CA LEU A 85 -3.76 18.02 -9.07
C LEU A 85 -3.87 17.62 -10.55
N LEU A 86 -4.26 16.37 -10.84
CA LEU A 86 -4.47 15.90 -12.21
C LEU A 86 -5.67 16.59 -12.88
N GLN A 87 -6.76 16.77 -12.14
CA GLN A 87 -7.93 17.52 -12.64
C GLN A 87 -7.59 18.98 -12.95
N ALA A 88 -6.76 19.63 -12.11
CA ALA A 88 -6.27 20.98 -12.35
C ALA A 88 -5.40 21.08 -13.63
N LYS A 89 -4.70 20.00 -13.99
CA LYS A 89 -3.96 19.87 -15.26
C LYS A 89 -4.86 19.51 -16.46
N GLY A 90 -6.17 19.33 -16.26
CA GLY A 90 -7.14 19.05 -17.32
C GLY A 90 -7.41 17.59 -17.60
N TYR A 91 -6.84 16.65 -16.83
CA TYR A 91 -7.09 15.22 -16.96
C TYR A 91 -8.46 14.80 -16.43
N GLN A 92 -9.02 13.75 -16.99
CA GLN A 92 -10.05 12.93 -16.34
C GLN A 92 -9.37 11.88 -15.50
N VAL A 93 -9.73 11.77 -14.22
CA VAL A 93 -9.10 10.85 -13.29
C VAL A 93 -10.06 9.73 -12.94
N GLU A 94 -9.57 8.51 -13.00
CA GLU A 94 -10.23 7.29 -12.55
C GLU A 94 -9.45 6.74 -11.38
N VAL A 95 -10.10 6.57 -10.22
CA VAL A 95 -9.48 6.03 -9.00
C VAL A 95 -10.09 4.67 -8.73
N GLN A 96 -9.24 3.67 -8.58
CA GLN A 96 -9.60 2.30 -8.21
C GLN A 96 -8.82 1.89 -6.96
N GLU A 97 -9.46 1.11 -6.12
CA GLU A 97 -8.93 0.59 -4.87
C GLU A 97 -9.25 -0.90 -4.79
N ALA A 98 -8.31 -1.70 -4.32
CA ALA A 98 -8.37 -3.16 -4.47
C ALA A 98 -8.68 -3.92 -3.17
N ASP A 99 -8.84 -3.24 -2.03
CA ASP A 99 -9.15 -3.86 -0.73
C ASP A 99 -8.24 -5.08 -0.42
N HIS A 100 -6.93 -4.92 -0.68
CA HIS A 100 -5.92 -5.97 -0.56
C HIS A 100 -6.13 -7.20 -1.48
N ASP A 101 -7.02 -7.12 -2.48
CA ASP A 101 -7.22 -8.21 -3.45
C ASP A 101 -6.32 -8.00 -4.68
N VAL A 102 -5.27 -8.81 -4.79
CA VAL A 102 -4.30 -8.80 -5.89
C VAL A 102 -4.96 -9.01 -7.25
N LYS A 103 -5.94 -9.93 -7.32
CA LYS A 103 -6.64 -10.20 -8.57
C LYS A 103 -7.52 -9.02 -8.97
N LEU A 104 -8.26 -8.46 -8.01
CA LEU A 104 -9.09 -7.29 -8.24
C LEU A 104 -8.24 -6.12 -8.75
N GLN A 105 -7.05 -5.87 -8.16
CA GLN A 105 -6.17 -4.81 -8.61
C GLN A 105 -5.74 -5.00 -10.08
N ASN A 106 -5.35 -6.21 -10.46
CA ASN A 106 -4.95 -6.51 -11.83
C ASN A 106 -6.14 -6.33 -12.80
N ASP A 107 -7.32 -6.85 -12.48
CA ASP A 107 -8.54 -6.65 -13.28
C ASP A 107 -8.89 -5.15 -13.42
N GLN A 108 -8.72 -4.34 -12.36
CA GLN A 108 -8.93 -2.90 -12.39
C GLN A 108 -7.93 -2.18 -13.31
N ILE A 109 -6.63 -2.55 -13.26
CA ILE A 109 -5.60 -2.01 -14.16
C ILE A 109 -5.96 -2.32 -15.60
N ASP A 110 -6.29 -3.58 -15.92
CA ASP A 110 -6.66 -4.01 -17.27
C ASP A 110 -7.91 -3.27 -17.79
N ASN A 111 -8.91 -3.07 -16.94
CA ASN A 111 -10.13 -2.32 -17.25
C ASN A 111 -9.83 -0.83 -17.52
N MET A 112 -8.97 -0.18 -16.72
CA MET A 112 -8.55 1.20 -16.96
C MET A 112 -7.81 1.33 -18.30
N VAL A 113 -6.93 0.37 -18.64
CA VAL A 113 -6.23 0.32 -19.93
C VAL A 113 -7.23 0.17 -21.09
N ALA A 114 -8.17 -0.76 -20.98
CA ALA A 114 -9.26 -0.93 -21.96
C ALA A 114 -10.16 0.31 -22.06
N GLY A 115 -10.36 1.02 -20.96
CA GLY A 115 -11.06 2.30 -20.85
C GLY A 115 -10.31 3.48 -21.48
N GLY A 116 -9.07 3.28 -21.96
CA GLY A 116 -8.30 4.22 -22.76
C GLY A 116 -7.50 5.23 -21.94
N VAL A 117 -7.11 4.93 -20.71
CA VAL A 117 -6.16 5.75 -19.94
C VAL A 117 -4.83 5.90 -20.70
N LYS A 118 -4.17 7.04 -20.54
CA LYS A 118 -2.86 7.32 -21.14
C LYS A 118 -1.73 7.28 -20.12
N GLY A 119 -2.08 7.32 -18.84
CA GLY A 119 -1.16 7.18 -17.73
C GLY A 119 -1.79 6.41 -16.59
N LEU A 120 -0.97 5.69 -15.84
CA LEU A 120 -1.32 4.98 -14.61
C LEU A 120 -0.32 5.36 -13.52
N ILE A 121 -0.82 5.64 -12.33
CA ILE A 121 -0.03 5.70 -11.10
C ILE A 121 -0.51 4.54 -10.25
N VAL A 122 0.39 3.59 -9.94
CA VAL A 122 0.03 2.31 -9.32
C VAL A 122 0.78 2.14 -8.01
N ILE A 123 0.04 1.90 -6.94
CA ILE A 123 0.50 1.43 -5.65
C ILE A 123 0.19 -0.06 -5.59
N ALA A 124 1.16 -0.91 -5.91
CA ALA A 124 0.92 -2.34 -6.05
C ALA A 124 0.64 -3.02 -4.70
N GLU A 125 -0.39 -3.86 -4.64
CA GLU A 125 -0.60 -4.77 -3.49
C GLU A 125 0.47 -5.88 -3.47
N ASP A 126 0.71 -6.48 -4.63
CA ASP A 126 1.82 -7.40 -4.87
C ASP A 126 2.61 -6.93 -6.09
N GLY A 127 3.86 -6.53 -5.85
CA GLY A 127 4.72 -5.98 -6.91
C GLY A 127 5.09 -6.99 -8.00
N ALA A 128 5.08 -8.29 -7.72
CA ALA A 128 5.34 -9.33 -8.70
C ALA A 128 4.07 -9.65 -9.52
N ALA A 129 2.93 -9.78 -8.85
CA ALA A 129 1.67 -10.08 -9.51
C ALA A 129 1.18 -8.95 -10.43
N ALA A 130 1.41 -7.68 -10.03
CA ALA A 130 1.06 -6.51 -10.84
C ALA A 130 1.89 -6.40 -12.13
N ALA A 131 3.06 -7.03 -12.21
CA ALA A 131 3.96 -6.92 -13.34
C ALA A 131 3.29 -7.31 -14.68
N THR A 132 2.46 -8.35 -14.70
CA THR A 132 1.81 -8.83 -15.92
C THR A 132 0.85 -7.80 -16.51
N SER A 133 -0.07 -7.23 -15.73
CA SER A 133 -1.02 -6.21 -16.18
C SER A 133 -0.29 -4.89 -16.53
N VAL A 134 0.78 -4.56 -15.79
CA VAL A 134 1.60 -3.37 -16.08
C VAL A 134 2.41 -3.56 -17.39
N ASP A 135 2.96 -4.73 -17.66
CA ASP A 135 3.64 -5.02 -18.92
C ASP A 135 2.67 -4.93 -20.10
N ALA A 136 1.45 -5.41 -19.95
CA ALA A 136 0.40 -5.25 -20.95
C ALA A 136 0.02 -3.78 -21.17
N ALA A 137 -0.12 -3.01 -20.09
CA ALA A 137 -0.39 -1.57 -20.17
C ALA A 137 0.72 -0.80 -20.88
N THR A 138 1.98 -1.04 -20.55
CA THR A 138 3.13 -0.38 -21.20
C THR A 138 3.25 -0.77 -22.68
N LYS A 139 3.00 -2.04 -23.02
CA LYS A 139 2.93 -2.51 -24.40
C LYS A 139 1.81 -1.84 -25.19
N ALA A 140 0.69 -1.51 -24.56
CA ALA A 140 -0.40 -0.73 -25.14
C ALA A 140 -0.08 0.78 -25.23
N GLY A 141 1.10 1.22 -24.81
CA GLY A 141 1.56 2.61 -24.86
C GLY A 141 1.15 3.48 -23.68
N VAL A 142 0.55 2.90 -22.62
CA VAL A 142 0.22 3.59 -21.40
C VAL A 142 1.51 3.88 -20.61
N LYS A 143 1.62 5.09 -20.07
CA LYS A 143 2.74 5.47 -19.20
C LYS A 143 2.44 5.01 -17.78
N VAL A 144 3.34 4.26 -17.15
CA VAL A 144 3.13 3.70 -15.82
C VAL A 144 4.19 4.20 -14.85
N ILE A 145 3.74 4.79 -13.74
CA ILE A 145 4.57 5.10 -12.58
C ILE A 145 4.26 4.09 -11.48
N ALA A 146 5.27 3.33 -11.05
CA ALA A 146 5.21 2.65 -9.76
C ALA A 146 5.36 3.71 -8.67
N TYR A 147 4.36 3.87 -7.83
CA TYR A 147 4.30 4.88 -6.78
C TYR A 147 4.43 4.23 -5.41
N ASP A 148 5.39 4.68 -4.65
CA ASP A 148 5.76 4.16 -3.33
C ASP A 148 6.22 2.70 -3.37
N ARG A 149 5.39 1.76 -3.80
CA ARG A 149 5.68 0.33 -3.90
C ARG A 149 6.21 -0.05 -5.27
N LEU A 150 7.33 -0.79 -5.32
CA LEU A 150 7.96 -1.21 -6.56
C LEU A 150 7.14 -2.31 -7.26
N ILE A 151 6.89 -2.13 -8.54
CA ILE A 151 6.40 -3.20 -9.43
C ILE A 151 7.61 -3.92 -10.02
N LYS A 152 7.65 -5.25 -9.92
CA LYS A 152 8.84 -6.05 -10.25
C LYS A 152 8.94 -6.32 -11.76
N THR A 153 8.94 -5.25 -12.53
CA THR A 153 9.22 -5.26 -13.98
C THR A 153 10.04 -4.04 -14.39
N SER A 154 10.90 -4.20 -15.39
CA SER A 154 11.69 -3.09 -15.94
C SER A 154 10.95 -2.27 -17.03
N THR A 155 9.70 -2.59 -17.33
CA THR A 155 8.91 -1.91 -18.38
C THR A 155 8.22 -0.63 -17.90
N ILE A 156 8.13 -0.40 -16.59
CA ILE A 156 7.54 0.83 -16.02
C ILE A 156 8.28 2.07 -16.52
N SER A 157 7.54 3.16 -16.68
CA SER A 157 8.11 4.43 -17.15
C SER A 157 8.98 5.12 -16.10
N ALA A 158 8.63 4.96 -14.82
CA ALA A 158 9.42 5.44 -13.67
C ALA A 158 8.95 4.79 -12.35
N TYR A 159 9.85 4.80 -11.37
CA TYR A 159 9.55 4.48 -9.98
C TYR A 159 9.79 5.71 -9.10
N LEU A 160 8.84 6.01 -8.22
CA LEU A 160 8.92 7.12 -7.29
C LEU A 160 8.59 6.63 -5.89
N SER A 161 9.54 6.77 -4.96
CA SER A 161 9.37 6.33 -3.57
C SER A 161 10.23 7.16 -2.61
N PHE A 162 10.33 6.71 -1.39
CA PHE A 162 11.31 7.15 -0.40
C PHE A 162 12.50 6.19 -0.35
N ASP A 163 13.62 6.61 0.27
CA ASP A 163 14.75 5.72 0.51
C ASP A 163 14.41 4.72 1.63
N ASN A 164 13.85 3.58 1.25
CA ASN A 164 13.39 2.56 2.19
C ASN A 164 14.53 1.86 2.94
N VAL A 165 15.74 1.82 2.38
CA VAL A 165 16.91 1.33 3.11
C VAL A 165 17.27 2.31 4.23
N GLU A 166 17.24 3.61 3.94
CA GLU A 166 17.45 4.63 4.96
C GLU A 166 16.34 4.64 6.01
N VAL A 167 15.07 4.40 5.62
CA VAL A 167 13.97 4.21 6.59
C VAL A 167 14.35 3.14 7.61
N GLY A 168 14.70 1.94 7.16
CA GLY A 168 15.04 0.84 8.06
C GLY A 168 16.25 1.13 8.95
N LYS A 169 17.27 1.84 8.43
CA LYS A 169 18.40 2.30 9.24
C LYS A 169 17.95 3.23 10.36
N GLN A 170 17.11 4.21 10.06
CA GLN A 170 16.65 5.18 11.05
C GLN A 170 15.76 4.53 12.11
N GLU A 171 14.91 3.57 11.75
CA GLU A 171 14.14 2.76 12.70
C GLU A 171 15.06 2.02 13.67
N ALA A 172 16.00 1.25 13.13
CA ALA A 172 16.92 0.46 13.95
C ALA A 172 17.82 1.35 14.81
N LEU A 173 18.36 2.47 14.28
CA LEU A 173 19.16 3.42 15.04
C LEU A 173 18.38 3.99 16.22
N GLY A 174 17.11 4.35 16.05
CA GLY A 174 16.28 4.84 17.15
C GLY A 174 16.11 3.82 18.26
N VAL A 175 15.84 2.55 17.91
CA VAL A 175 15.71 1.45 18.88
C VAL A 175 17.05 1.12 19.53
N MET A 176 18.16 1.04 18.78
CA MET A 176 19.48 0.79 19.34
C MET A 176 19.91 1.89 20.32
N THR A 177 19.64 3.14 19.96
CA THR A 177 19.89 4.30 20.85
C THR A 177 19.10 4.18 22.15
N ALA A 178 17.84 3.78 22.09
CA ALA A 178 17.01 3.57 23.27
C ALA A 178 17.50 2.41 24.15
N LEU A 179 18.15 1.39 23.57
CA LEU A 179 18.85 0.34 24.31
C LEU A 179 20.20 0.82 24.89
N GLY A 180 20.65 2.04 24.57
CA GLY A 180 21.95 2.59 24.95
C GLY A 180 23.11 2.03 24.14
N LEU A 181 22.86 1.53 22.94
CA LEU A 181 23.88 1.02 22.03
C LEU A 181 24.31 2.09 21.00
N PRO A 182 25.63 2.18 20.70
CA PRO A 182 26.75 1.50 21.37
C PRO A 182 27.03 2.10 22.76
N GLY A 183 27.70 1.35 23.63
CA GLY A 183 28.20 1.84 24.92
C GLY A 183 27.50 1.31 26.17
N SER A 184 26.35 0.65 26.02
CA SER A 184 25.65 0.00 27.14
C SER A 184 26.51 -1.11 27.76
N THR A 185 26.67 -1.10 29.06
CA THR A 185 27.27 -2.19 29.83
C THR A 185 26.25 -3.25 30.27
N LYS A 186 24.96 -2.97 30.09
CA LYS A 186 23.85 -3.88 30.42
C LYS A 186 23.83 -5.10 29.50
N TRP A 187 24.10 -4.86 28.20
CA TRP A 187 23.99 -5.87 27.17
C TRP A 187 25.35 -6.45 26.84
N THR A 188 25.47 -7.76 26.96
CA THR A 188 26.71 -8.49 26.75
C THR A 188 26.42 -9.85 26.11
N LYS A 189 27.43 -10.53 25.63
CA LYS A 189 27.28 -11.92 25.12
C LYS A 189 26.65 -12.89 26.14
N ALA A 190 26.87 -12.66 27.42
CA ALA A 190 26.28 -13.46 28.49
C ALA A 190 24.82 -13.04 28.83
N ASN A 191 24.48 -11.79 28.53
CA ASN A 191 23.17 -11.21 28.77
C ASN A 191 22.75 -10.35 27.56
N PRO A 192 22.44 -10.95 26.40
CA PRO A 192 22.07 -10.20 25.20
C PRO A 192 20.70 -9.57 25.32
N ALA A 193 20.52 -8.39 24.69
CA ALA A 193 19.21 -7.79 24.48
C ALA A 193 18.38 -8.71 23.55
N LYS A 194 17.15 -9.01 23.96
CA LYS A 194 16.21 -9.84 23.19
C LYS A 194 15.39 -8.94 22.29
N VAL A 195 15.68 -8.98 21.01
CA VAL A 195 15.07 -8.12 20.02
C VAL A 195 14.09 -8.91 19.15
N VAL A 196 12.92 -8.33 18.93
CA VAL A 196 11.95 -8.79 17.94
C VAL A 196 12.15 -7.97 16.69
N MET A 197 12.24 -8.63 15.53
CA MET A 197 12.24 -8.02 14.21
C MET A 197 10.86 -8.25 13.60
N SER A 198 10.11 -7.15 13.36
CA SER A 198 8.77 -7.18 12.77
C SER A 198 8.83 -6.52 11.40
N GLY A 199 8.70 -7.33 10.34
CA GLY A 199 8.66 -6.87 8.95
C GLY A 199 7.26 -6.43 8.54
N GLY A 200 7.18 -5.66 7.46
CA GLY A 200 5.92 -5.34 6.80
C GLY A 200 5.40 -6.48 5.92
N SER A 201 4.53 -6.17 4.95
CA SER A 201 4.00 -7.19 4.04
C SER A 201 5.10 -7.82 3.18
N PRO A 202 5.20 -9.17 3.11
CA PRO A 202 6.23 -9.84 2.34
C PRO A 202 6.08 -9.67 0.82
N THR A 203 4.89 -9.28 0.34
CA THR A 203 4.60 -9.01 -1.08
C THR A 203 5.04 -7.61 -1.52
N ASP A 204 5.29 -6.72 -0.55
CA ASP A 204 5.77 -5.36 -0.78
C ASP A 204 7.31 -5.31 -0.72
N ASN A 205 7.92 -4.90 -1.83
CA ASN A 205 9.38 -4.77 -1.90
C ASN A 205 9.95 -3.75 -0.89
N ASN A 206 9.16 -2.76 -0.48
CA ASN A 206 9.59 -1.80 0.55
C ASN A 206 9.90 -2.50 1.86
N ALA A 207 9.11 -3.49 2.26
CA ALA A 207 9.37 -4.25 3.48
C ALA A 207 10.74 -4.96 3.45
N VAL A 208 11.14 -5.48 2.27
CA VAL A 208 12.46 -6.08 2.07
C VAL A 208 13.58 -5.05 2.20
N LEU A 209 13.44 -3.88 1.57
CA LEU A 209 14.42 -2.79 1.65
C LEU A 209 14.54 -2.21 3.05
N VAL A 210 13.41 -2.02 3.75
CA VAL A 210 13.38 -1.59 5.16
C VAL A 210 14.13 -2.61 6.02
N ARG A 211 13.84 -3.91 5.87
CA ARG A 211 14.56 -4.97 6.60
C ARG A 211 16.06 -4.95 6.30
N GLN A 212 16.47 -4.71 5.06
CA GLN A 212 17.88 -4.56 4.70
C GLN A 212 18.51 -3.39 5.47
N GLY A 213 17.82 -2.25 5.53
CA GLY A 213 18.26 -1.10 6.31
C GLY A 213 18.37 -1.40 7.80
N GLN A 214 17.36 -2.02 8.39
CA GLN A 214 17.34 -2.44 9.80
C GLN A 214 18.53 -3.36 10.10
N MET A 215 18.74 -4.40 9.29
CA MET A 215 19.81 -5.37 9.48
C MET A 215 21.20 -4.75 9.32
N SER A 216 21.37 -3.72 8.48
CA SER A 216 22.66 -3.02 8.36
C SER A 216 23.11 -2.39 9.68
N VAL A 217 22.17 -2.06 10.58
CA VAL A 217 22.43 -1.51 11.92
C VAL A 217 22.48 -2.60 12.99
N VAL A 218 21.58 -3.58 12.94
CA VAL A 218 21.40 -4.58 14.00
C VAL A 218 22.43 -5.71 13.88
N GLN A 219 22.84 -6.09 12.66
CA GLN A 219 23.72 -7.24 12.41
C GLN A 219 25.05 -7.20 13.17
N PRO A 220 25.77 -6.06 13.24
CA PRO A 220 27.02 -6.00 14.02
C PRO A 220 26.84 -6.33 15.52
N TYR A 221 25.67 -6.00 16.09
CA TYR A 221 25.35 -6.33 17.49
C TYR A 221 24.96 -7.81 17.66
N ILE A 222 24.33 -8.42 16.63
CA ILE A 222 24.08 -9.87 16.59
C ILE A 222 25.42 -10.62 16.53
N ASP A 223 26.30 -10.23 15.63
CA ASP A 223 27.61 -10.88 15.42
C ASP A 223 28.50 -10.80 16.68
N SER A 224 28.43 -9.69 17.40
CA SER A 224 29.12 -9.53 18.68
C SER A 224 28.45 -10.27 19.85
N GLY A 225 27.23 -10.77 19.66
CA GLY A 225 26.42 -11.43 20.68
C GLY A 225 25.76 -10.51 21.70
N VAL A 226 25.78 -9.18 21.45
CA VAL A 226 25.13 -8.16 22.31
C VAL A 226 23.63 -8.15 22.11
N ILE A 227 23.16 -8.53 20.92
CA ILE A 227 21.76 -8.72 20.59
C ILE A 227 21.48 -10.18 20.25
N LYS A 228 20.34 -10.67 20.72
CA LYS A 228 19.73 -11.93 20.28
C LYS A 228 18.37 -11.64 19.66
N VAL A 229 18.22 -11.91 18.38
CA VAL A 229 16.89 -11.90 17.73
C VAL A 229 16.11 -13.11 18.24
N VAL A 230 14.99 -12.87 18.90
CA VAL A 230 14.14 -13.90 19.52
C VAL A 230 12.91 -14.21 18.69
N ALA A 231 12.55 -13.33 17.77
CA ALA A 231 11.55 -13.54 16.73
C ALA A 231 11.88 -12.65 15.53
N ASP A 232 11.68 -13.18 14.33
CA ASP A 232 11.77 -12.46 13.06
C ASP A 232 10.59 -12.89 12.21
N GLN A 233 9.59 -12.01 12.11
CA GLN A 233 8.32 -12.33 11.44
C GLN A 233 7.87 -11.16 10.55
N TRP A 234 7.00 -11.48 9.61
CA TRP A 234 6.42 -10.53 8.67
C TRP A 234 4.94 -10.35 8.98
N VAL A 235 4.40 -9.17 8.71
CA VAL A 235 2.99 -8.82 8.93
C VAL A 235 2.31 -8.69 7.59
N ASP A 236 1.47 -9.67 7.25
CA ASP A 236 0.71 -9.66 6.01
C ASP A 236 -0.15 -8.40 5.92
N ASN A 237 -0.19 -7.81 4.72
CA ASN A 237 -0.97 -6.62 4.35
C ASN A 237 -0.66 -5.37 5.19
N TRP A 238 0.44 -5.34 5.94
CA TRP A 238 0.74 -4.27 6.90
C TRP A 238 -0.38 -4.08 7.95
N ASP A 239 -1.22 -5.10 8.16
CA ASP A 239 -2.43 -5.03 8.98
C ASP A 239 -2.11 -4.97 10.48
N PRO A 240 -2.57 -3.93 11.21
CA PRO A 240 -2.36 -3.81 12.65
C PRO A 240 -2.92 -4.97 13.47
N ALA A 241 -4.03 -5.58 13.06
CA ALA A 241 -4.62 -6.72 13.78
C ALA A 241 -3.78 -7.99 13.61
N ASN A 242 -3.17 -8.19 12.44
CA ASN A 242 -2.21 -9.26 12.22
C ASN A 242 -0.94 -9.04 13.08
N ALA A 243 -0.48 -7.79 13.19
CA ALA A 243 0.66 -7.42 14.04
C ALA A 243 0.38 -7.63 15.53
N GLU A 244 -0.81 -7.27 16.02
CA GLU A 244 -1.25 -7.51 17.40
C GLU A 244 -1.20 -9.00 17.71
N LYS A 245 -1.87 -9.82 16.91
CA LYS A 245 -1.91 -11.28 17.07
C LYS A 245 -0.52 -11.91 17.00
N MET A 246 0.34 -11.46 16.10
CA MET A 246 1.73 -11.91 16.00
C MET A 246 2.47 -11.60 17.31
N MET A 247 2.36 -10.38 17.84
CA MET A 247 3.03 -9.96 19.06
C MET A 247 2.51 -10.70 20.29
N GLU A 248 1.20 -10.97 20.41
CA GLU A 248 0.63 -11.82 21.47
C GLU A 248 1.30 -13.21 21.52
N ASN A 249 1.47 -13.83 20.35
CA ASN A 249 2.15 -15.13 20.23
C ASN A 249 3.63 -15.02 20.65
N ILE A 250 4.33 -13.97 20.21
CA ILE A 250 5.74 -13.75 20.57
C ILE A 250 5.88 -13.52 22.09
N LEU A 251 5.04 -12.68 22.68
CA LEU A 251 5.07 -12.40 24.13
C LEU A 251 4.81 -13.66 24.94
N THR A 252 3.86 -14.48 24.52
CA THR A 252 3.60 -15.79 25.14
C THR A 252 4.83 -16.71 25.06
N ALA A 253 5.43 -16.87 23.87
CA ALA A 253 6.60 -17.71 23.66
C ALA A 253 7.83 -17.22 24.45
N GLN A 254 8.01 -15.92 24.56
CA GLN A 254 9.12 -15.29 25.28
C GLN A 254 8.80 -15.04 26.78
N LYS A 255 7.62 -15.41 27.27
CA LYS A 255 7.17 -15.18 28.66
C LYS A 255 7.29 -13.70 29.03
N ASN A 256 6.88 -12.82 28.12
CA ASN A 256 6.96 -11.35 28.22
C ASN A 256 8.40 -10.81 28.39
N LYS A 257 9.43 -11.58 28.04
CA LYS A 257 10.84 -11.19 28.20
C LYS A 257 11.43 -10.81 26.85
N ILE A 258 11.08 -9.64 26.37
CA ILE A 258 11.66 -8.96 25.20
C ILE A 258 12.21 -7.60 25.65
N ASP A 259 13.25 -7.12 25.01
CA ASP A 259 13.94 -5.89 25.38
C ASP A 259 13.78 -4.78 24.33
N ALA A 260 13.45 -5.13 23.08
CA ALA A 260 13.13 -4.17 22.02
C ALA A 260 12.34 -4.81 20.88
N VAL A 261 11.66 -3.96 20.10
CA VAL A 261 10.97 -4.31 18.87
C VAL A 261 11.44 -3.37 17.75
N VAL A 262 11.92 -3.92 16.65
CA VAL A 262 12.19 -3.17 15.42
C VAL A 262 11.02 -3.44 14.49
N ALA A 263 10.00 -2.59 14.57
CA ALA A 263 8.79 -2.62 13.76
C ALA A 263 8.95 -1.72 12.53
N SER A 264 8.29 -2.07 11.43
CA SER A 264 8.54 -1.50 10.12
C SER A 264 7.58 -0.38 9.71
N ASN A 265 6.48 -0.13 10.45
CA ASN A 265 5.68 1.09 10.31
C ASN A 265 4.83 1.36 11.55
N ASP A 266 4.21 2.55 11.62
CA ASP A 266 3.38 2.95 12.77
C ASP A 266 2.13 2.08 12.91
N GLY A 267 1.48 1.69 11.81
CA GLY A 267 0.29 0.84 11.86
C GLY A 267 0.57 -0.49 12.54
N THR A 268 1.60 -1.20 12.11
CA THR A 268 1.99 -2.48 12.72
C THR A 268 2.53 -2.28 14.14
N ALA A 269 3.33 -1.22 14.38
CA ALA A 269 3.80 -0.89 15.73
C ALA A 269 2.67 -0.63 16.72
N LEU A 270 1.60 0.05 16.29
CA LEU A 270 0.42 0.32 17.12
C LEU A 270 -0.35 -0.98 17.44
N GLY A 271 -0.47 -1.90 16.47
CA GLY A 271 -1.02 -3.23 16.74
C GLY A 271 -0.18 -4.00 17.76
N GLU A 272 1.14 -4.04 17.58
CA GLU A 272 2.07 -4.68 18.52
C GLU A 272 2.01 -4.04 19.92
N LEU A 273 1.88 -2.71 19.97
CA LEU A 273 1.72 -1.97 21.23
C LEU A 273 0.44 -2.34 21.98
N GLN A 274 -0.66 -2.71 21.30
CA GLN A 274 -1.86 -3.19 21.98
C GLN A 274 -1.57 -4.48 22.77
N ALA A 275 -0.93 -5.46 22.14
CA ALA A 275 -0.49 -6.68 22.82
C ALA A 275 0.50 -6.38 23.96
N MET A 276 1.44 -5.44 23.74
CA MET A 276 2.42 -5.04 24.75
C MET A 276 1.76 -4.29 25.93
N LYS A 277 0.74 -3.46 25.70
CA LYS A 277 -0.05 -2.77 26.74
C LYS A 277 -0.74 -3.76 27.66
N ALA A 278 -1.36 -4.80 27.11
CA ALA A 278 -2.01 -5.85 27.88
C ALA A 278 -1.03 -6.56 28.87
N GLN A 279 0.27 -6.53 28.56
CA GLN A 279 1.33 -7.12 29.39
C GLN A 279 2.12 -6.06 30.22
N GLY A 280 1.71 -4.79 30.16
CA GLY A 280 2.39 -3.69 30.87
C GLY A 280 3.80 -3.38 30.36
N LEU A 281 4.08 -3.64 29.07
CA LEU A 281 5.38 -3.45 28.41
C LEU A 281 5.45 -2.16 27.58
N ALA A 282 4.32 -1.57 27.17
CA ALA A 282 4.30 -0.32 26.43
C ALA A 282 5.01 0.80 27.20
N GLY A 283 5.86 1.55 26.53
CA GLY A 283 6.71 2.60 27.11
C GLY A 283 7.91 2.08 27.94
N LYS A 284 8.05 0.75 28.08
CA LYS A 284 9.21 0.12 28.75
C LYS A 284 10.12 -0.59 27.75
N VAL A 285 9.55 -1.13 26.69
CA VAL A 285 10.23 -1.81 25.60
C VAL A 285 10.21 -0.87 24.41
N PRO A 286 11.37 -0.39 23.93
CA PRO A 286 11.43 0.51 22.78
C PRO A 286 10.91 -0.20 21.52
N ILE A 287 10.15 0.56 20.71
CA ILE A 287 9.58 0.11 19.45
C ILE A 287 9.69 1.22 18.40
N SER A 288 10.05 0.84 17.17
CA SER A 288 10.12 1.75 16.02
C SER A 288 8.82 1.79 15.21
N GLY A 289 8.80 2.67 14.21
CA GLY A 289 7.78 2.77 13.17
C GLY A 289 8.21 3.69 12.05
N GLN A 290 7.36 3.88 11.05
CA GLN A 290 7.50 4.85 9.97
C GLN A 290 6.15 5.45 9.59
N ASP A 291 6.16 6.49 8.77
CA ASP A 291 5.07 7.28 8.20
C ASP A 291 4.65 8.49 9.04
N ALA A 292 5.04 8.60 10.30
CA ALA A 292 4.64 9.67 11.21
C ALA A 292 3.12 9.89 11.19
N THR A 293 2.36 8.79 11.31
CA THR A 293 0.90 8.85 11.41
C THR A 293 0.46 9.65 12.62
N ALA A 294 -0.75 10.17 12.63
CA ALA A 294 -1.27 10.91 13.77
C ALA A 294 -1.22 10.09 15.07
N ASP A 295 -1.62 8.81 14.99
CA ASP A 295 -1.62 7.88 16.12
C ASP A 295 -0.21 7.46 16.53
N GLY A 296 0.70 7.23 15.58
CA GLY A 296 2.11 6.95 15.85
C GLY A 296 2.79 8.13 16.54
N CYS A 297 2.59 9.35 16.05
CA CYS A 297 3.10 10.56 16.69
C CYS A 297 2.51 10.78 18.09
N ASN A 298 1.22 10.52 18.28
CA ASN A 298 0.60 10.57 19.61
C ASN A 298 1.20 9.50 20.55
N SER A 299 1.46 8.29 20.05
CA SER A 299 2.12 7.22 20.80
C SER A 299 3.56 7.61 21.22
N ILE A 300 4.30 8.30 20.34
CA ILE A 300 5.62 8.87 20.66
C ILE A 300 5.52 9.92 21.77
N VAL A 301 4.57 10.86 21.68
CA VAL A 301 4.39 11.90 22.70
C VAL A 301 4.02 11.29 24.05
N ARG A 302 3.23 10.21 24.07
CA ARG A 302 2.94 9.44 25.29
C ARG A 302 4.13 8.67 25.84
N GLY A 303 5.19 8.49 25.04
CA GLY A 303 6.35 7.68 25.39
C GLY A 303 6.13 6.17 25.26
N GLU A 304 5.11 5.76 24.50
CA GLU A 304 4.79 4.36 24.23
C GLU A 304 5.58 3.82 23.02
N GLN A 305 5.69 4.63 21.97
CA GLN A 305 6.54 4.38 20.81
C GLN A 305 7.81 5.23 20.91
N THR A 306 8.95 4.71 20.45
CA THR A 306 10.26 5.35 20.61
C THR A 306 10.59 6.29 19.45
N VAL A 307 10.32 5.83 18.24
CA VAL A 307 10.72 6.50 17.00
C VAL A 307 9.73 6.17 15.90
N THR A 308 9.49 7.14 15.02
CA THR A 308 8.92 6.92 13.68
C THR A 308 9.82 7.55 12.64
N VAL A 309 9.75 7.09 11.40
CA VAL A 309 10.47 7.68 10.28
C VAL A 309 9.49 8.43 9.40
N PHE A 310 9.63 9.75 9.37
CA PHE A 310 8.77 10.65 8.63
C PHE A 310 9.07 10.59 7.13
N LYS A 311 8.03 10.33 6.36
CA LYS A 311 7.98 10.40 4.90
C LYS A 311 7.03 11.52 4.50
N ASP A 312 7.54 12.63 3.96
CA ASP A 312 6.69 13.75 3.57
C ASP A 312 5.94 13.48 2.26
N THR A 313 4.78 12.86 2.36
CA THR A 313 3.92 12.50 1.23
C THR A 313 3.39 13.71 0.47
N ARG A 314 3.39 14.89 1.08
CA ARG A 314 3.03 16.16 0.42
C ARG A 314 4.00 16.51 -0.72
N LEU A 315 5.21 15.95 -0.71
CA LEU A 315 6.20 16.07 -1.77
C LEU A 315 6.08 14.95 -2.80
N LEU A 316 5.65 13.75 -2.38
CA LEU A 316 5.61 12.56 -3.23
C LEU A 316 4.47 12.65 -4.26
N ALA A 317 3.24 12.89 -3.81
CA ALA A 317 2.07 12.92 -4.67
C ALA A 317 2.14 14.01 -5.77
N PRO A 318 2.51 15.28 -5.49
CA PRO A 318 2.72 16.27 -6.55
C PRO A 318 3.80 15.87 -7.55
N LYS A 319 4.91 15.30 -7.09
CA LYS A 319 5.98 14.82 -7.97
C LYS A 319 5.51 13.71 -8.90
N ALA A 320 4.70 12.76 -8.42
CA ALA A 320 4.11 11.72 -9.27
C ALA A 320 3.20 12.31 -10.34
N VAL A 321 2.38 13.31 -9.98
CA VAL A 321 1.50 14.00 -10.93
C VAL A 321 2.31 14.77 -11.98
N ASP A 322 3.38 15.44 -11.60
CA ASP A 322 4.25 16.14 -12.57
C ASP A 322 4.98 15.14 -13.48
N MET A 323 5.41 14.02 -12.93
CA MET A 323 6.06 12.95 -13.71
C MET A 323 5.12 12.33 -14.74
N ILE A 324 3.88 11.95 -14.34
CA ILE A 324 2.94 11.34 -15.27
C ILE A 324 2.49 12.33 -16.35
N ASP A 325 2.31 13.61 -15.99
CA ASP A 325 2.01 14.69 -16.94
C ASP A 325 3.13 14.85 -17.98
N ALA A 326 4.39 14.88 -17.55
CA ALA A 326 5.56 14.95 -18.43
C ALA A 326 5.63 13.72 -19.36
N LEU A 327 5.44 12.51 -18.82
CA LEU A 327 5.47 11.26 -19.61
C LEU A 327 4.38 11.23 -20.68
N ILE A 328 3.14 11.64 -20.35
CA ILE A 328 2.02 11.69 -21.30
C ILE A 328 2.32 12.69 -22.42
N LYS A 329 2.97 13.81 -22.11
CA LYS A 329 3.37 14.85 -23.05
C LYS A 329 4.65 14.53 -23.83
N GLY A 330 5.30 13.39 -23.57
CA GLY A 330 6.57 13.02 -24.18
C GLY A 330 7.76 13.87 -23.74
N GLN A 331 7.68 14.49 -22.57
CA GLN A 331 8.73 15.34 -22.00
C GLN A 331 9.70 14.51 -21.13
N THR A 332 10.94 14.99 -21.01
CA THR A 332 11.94 14.36 -20.16
C THR A 332 11.69 14.73 -18.68
N ILE A 333 11.74 13.72 -17.80
CA ILE A 333 11.70 13.94 -16.37
C ILE A 333 13.13 14.14 -15.87
N THR A 334 13.37 15.25 -15.15
CA THR A 334 14.66 15.53 -14.52
C THR A 334 14.76 14.91 -13.13
N GLY A 335 15.98 14.57 -12.70
CA GLY A 335 16.26 14.08 -11.35
C GLY A 335 15.98 12.60 -11.14
N LEU A 336 15.70 11.84 -12.22
CA LEU A 336 15.68 10.38 -12.17
C LEU A 336 17.09 9.81 -12.27
N GLN A 337 17.32 8.71 -11.58
CA GLN A 337 18.53 7.91 -11.66
C GLN A 337 18.18 6.50 -12.12
N SER A 338 19.11 5.83 -12.79
CA SER A 338 18.93 4.45 -13.23
C SER A 338 19.33 3.49 -12.13
N PHE A 339 18.42 2.58 -11.79
CA PHE A 339 18.65 1.53 -10.81
C PHE A 339 18.42 0.16 -11.43
N ASP A 340 19.35 -0.75 -11.20
CA ASP A 340 19.25 -2.14 -11.58
C ASP A 340 18.20 -2.87 -10.75
N MET A 341 17.38 -3.71 -11.39
CA MET A 341 16.28 -4.41 -10.71
C MET A 341 16.77 -5.39 -9.65
N VAL A 342 17.92 -6.04 -9.87
CA VAL A 342 18.52 -6.93 -8.85
C VAL A 342 18.92 -6.13 -7.61
N THR A 343 19.48 -4.95 -7.81
CA THR A 343 19.85 -4.05 -6.69
C THR A 343 18.63 -3.63 -5.87
N LEU A 344 17.51 -3.32 -6.55
CA LEU A 344 16.30 -2.87 -5.88
C LEU A 344 15.51 -3.98 -5.18
N THR A 345 15.65 -5.23 -5.66
CA THR A 345 14.78 -6.31 -5.18
C THR A 345 15.54 -7.42 -4.46
N GLY A 346 16.84 -7.54 -4.67
CA GLY A 346 17.64 -8.70 -4.27
C GLY A 346 17.36 -9.94 -5.12
N ASP A 347 16.41 -9.90 -6.06
CA ASP A 347 16.01 -11.02 -6.90
C ASP A 347 16.89 -11.08 -8.16
N LYS A 348 17.76 -12.08 -8.22
CA LYS A 348 18.70 -12.29 -9.34
C LYS A 348 18.02 -12.76 -10.65
N THR A 349 16.74 -13.09 -10.60
CA THR A 349 15.98 -13.49 -11.80
C THR A 349 15.43 -12.28 -12.56
N LEU A 350 15.31 -11.13 -11.88
CA LEU A 350 14.88 -9.88 -12.50
C LEU A 350 16.04 -9.22 -13.23
N THR A 351 15.77 -8.75 -14.45
CA THR A 351 16.78 -8.12 -15.31
C THR A 351 16.36 -6.72 -15.72
N GLY A 352 17.34 -5.93 -16.18
CA GLY A 352 17.12 -4.58 -16.64
C GLY A 352 17.20 -3.55 -15.53
N SER A 353 16.98 -2.30 -15.90
CA SER A 353 17.05 -1.15 -15.00
C SER A 353 15.83 -0.26 -15.19
N ILE A 354 15.45 0.44 -14.16
CA ILE A 354 14.37 1.41 -14.17
C ILE A 354 14.87 2.81 -13.79
N GLN A 355 14.16 3.81 -14.25
CA GLN A 355 14.38 5.19 -13.84
C GLN A 355 13.63 5.43 -12.53
N ALA A 356 14.32 5.85 -11.48
CA ALA A 356 13.70 6.08 -10.18
C ALA A 356 14.15 7.38 -9.52
N ALA A 357 13.31 7.88 -8.64
CA ALA A 357 13.64 8.96 -7.71
C ALA A 357 13.21 8.58 -6.29
N PHE A 358 14.09 8.83 -5.33
CA PHE A 358 13.83 8.59 -3.92
C PHE A 358 13.85 9.91 -3.15
N LEU A 359 12.80 10.13 -2.35
CA LEU A 359 12.73 11.28 -1.46
C LEU A 359 13.43 10.97 -0.13
N PRO A 360 14.02 12.00 0.51
CA PRO A 360 14.64 11.82 1.82
C PRO A 360 13.61 11.55 2.91
N VAL A 361 14.08 10.97 4.00
CA VAL A 361 13.30 10.66 5.19
C VAL A 361 13.92 11.30 6.43
N VAL A 362 13.13 11.47 7.50
CA VAL A 362 13.60 12.11 8.73
C VAL A 362 13.18 11.25 9.93
N GLN A 363 14.14 10.94 10.80
CA GLN A 363 13.84 10.28 12.06
C GLN A 363 13.10 11.23 13.00
N VAL A 364 11.98 10.75 13.57
CA VAL A 364 11.14 11.52 14.51
C VAL A 364 11.07 10.78 15.83
N THR A 365 11.36 11.52 16.89
CA THR A 365 11.31 11.08 18.29
C THR A 365 10.51 12.08 19.10
N GLN A 366 10.30 11.82 20.39
CA GLN A 366 9.65 12.78 21.27
C GLN A 366 10.31 14.15 21.31
N ALA A 367 11.63 14.22 21.04
CA ALA A 367 12.38 15.48 21.08
C ALA A 367 12.08 16.42 19.89
N ASN A 368 11.68 15.88 18.73
CA ASN A 368 11.52 16.67 17.50
C ASN A 368 10.15 16.50 16.80
N VAL A 369 9.24 15.70 17.33
CA VAL A 369 7.93 15.46 16.72
C VAL A 369 7.15 16.75 16.47
N TYR A 370 7.22 17.70 17.42
CA TYR A 370 6.58 18.99 17.27
C TYR A 370 7.13 19.77 16.06
N ASP A 371 8.44 19.95 15.98
CA ASP A 371 9.07 20.76 14.94
C ASP A 371 8.96 20.10 13.55
N VAL A 372 9.17 18.78 13.47
CA VAL A 372 9.20 18.05 12.19
C VAL A 372 7.80 17.78 11.66
N VAL A 373 6.88 17.38 12.51
CA VAL A 373 5.57 16.86 12.07
C VAL A 373 4.45 17.89 12.23
N VAL A 374 4.33 18.50 13.42
CA VAL A 374 3.21 19.39 13.73
C VAL A 374 3.43 20.79 13.16
N LYS A 375 4.58 21.40 13.45
CA LYS A 375 4.91 22.75 12.96
C LYS A 375 5.02 22.81 11.44
N SER A 376 5.39 21.71 10.80
CA SER A 376 5.40 21.60 9.34
C SER A 376 3.97 21.50 8.74
N GLY A 377 2.95 21.29 9.56
CA GLY A 377 1.56 21.10 9.13
C GLY A 377 1.27 19.72 8.52
N PHE A 378 2.13 18.72 8.76
CA PHE A 378 1.88 17.36 8.26
C PHE A 378 0.78 16.65 9.06
N GLN A 379 0.84 16.75 10.39
CA GLN A 379 -0.25 16.33 11.28
C GLN A 379 -0.73 17.52 12.11
N THR A 380 -1.98 17.47 12.58
CA THR A 380 -2.51 18.55 13.40
C THR A 380 -2.00 18.46 14.84
N TYR A 381 -1.91 19.62 15.50
CA TYR A 381 -1.59 19.66 16.92
C TYR A 381 -2.61 18.87 17.75
N ALA A 382 -3.89 19.00 17.42
CA ALA A 382 -4.98 18.33 18.14
C ALA A 382 -4.86 16.80 18.08
N ASP A 383 -4.49 16.25 16.92
CA ASP A 383 -4.36 14.80 16.75
C ASP A 383 -3.13 14.24 17.46
N VAL A 384 -1.98 14.92 17.32
CA VAL A 384 -0.70 14.46 17.90
C VAL A 384 -0.70 14.58 19.43
N TYR A 385 -1.26 15.64 19.96
CA TYR A 385 -1.25 15.91 21.40
C TYR A 385 -2.58 15.61 22.12
N ARG A 386 -3.50 14.87 21.46
CA ARG A 386 -4.74 14.45 22.13
C ARG A 386 -4.43 13.65 23.39
N ASP A 387 -5.22 13.87 24.44
CA ASP A 387 -5.11 13.20 25.74
C ASP A 387 -3.77 13.38 26.48
N ILE A 388 -2.97 14.38 26.07
CA ILE A 388 -1.71 14.72 26.73
C ILE A 388 -1.99 15.75 27.83
N PRO A 389 -1.52 15.52 29.08
CA PRO A 389 -1.67 16.48 30.17
C PRO A 389 -1.10 17.86 29.80
N ALA A 390 -1.83 18.93 30.11
CA ALA A 390 -1.47 20.32 29.76
C ALA A 390 -0.03 20.70 30.15
N ALA A 391 0.48 20.16 31.24
CA ALA A 391 1.85 20.41 31.72
C ALA A 391 2.95 19.80 30.81
N LYS A 392 2.57 18.90 29.89
CA LYS A 392 3.49 18.23 28.96
C LYS A 392 3.31 18.72 27.52
N LEU A 393 2.41 19.67 27.30
CA LEU A 393 2.14 20.19 25.97
C LEU A 393 3.25 21.18 25.55
N PRO A 394 3.78 21.11 24.31
CA PRO A 394 4.61 22.17 23.76
C PRO A 394 3.76 23.42 23.52
N PRO A 395 4.40 24.60 23.32
CA PRO A 395 3.67 25.81 22.96
C PRO A 395 2.81 25.59 21.72
N THR A 396 1.53 25.98 21.77
CA THR A 396 0.68 25.98 20.59
C THR A 396 1.24 26.95 19.54
N LEU A 397 1.12 26.56 18.25
CA LEU A 397 1.33 27.51 17.18
C LEU A 397 0.34 28.68 17.38
N THR A 398 0.84 29.87 17.59
CA THR A 398 0.03 31.09 17.45
C THR A 398 -0.31 31.23 15.97
N PRO A 399 -1.60 31.43 15.57
CA PRO A 399 -1.99 31.56 14.17
C PRO A 399 -1.27 32.70 13.49
#